data_ac9ba5f0e454e954f76e054f218a107a
#
_entry.id   ac9ba5f0e454e954f76e054f218a107a
#
_cell.length_a   1.000
_cell.length_b   1.000
_cell.length_c   1.000
_cell.angle_alpha   90.00
_cell.angle_beta   90.00
_cell.angle_gamma   90.00
#
_symmetry.space_group_name_H-M   'P 1'
#
loop_
_entity.id
_entity.type
_entity.pdbx_description
1 polymer ?
#
loop_
_entity_poly.entity_id
_entity_poly.type
_entity_poly.pdbx_seq_one_letter_code
_entity_poly.pdbx_strand_id
1 'polypeptide(L)'
;MYKTLEQINRISAACVCGRMEIDMNTGQAKKVLSNFHRLELGTFPTPLHQMNNIRKKTGAPFPLYIKRDDLTGLGAGGNKIRNLEYLLGDAVQRRADVVIASGKCQSNLCSLAVSACSKADLDCVIIHNDDKPERAEGNQLLNSLSGADMRFIGD
;
A
#
# COMPACT_ATOMS: atom_id res chain seq x y z
N MET A 1 2.13 -14.00 -21.01
CA MET A 1 1.35 -15.17 -20.52
C MET A 1 0.74 -14.76 -19.19
N TYR A 2 -0.49 -14.27 -19.21
CA TYR A 2 -1.18 -13.73 -18.03
C TYR A 2 -1.46 -14.86 -17.03
N LYS A 3 -1.02 -14.68 -15.78
CA LYS A 3 -1.36 -15.61 -14.70
C LYS A 3 -2.84 -15.44 -14.36
N THR A 4 -3.55 -16.54 -14.24
CA THR A 4 -4.99 -16.58 -13.96
C THR A 4 -5.31 -15.97 -12.59
N LEU A 5 -6.53 -15.42 -12.45
CA LEU A 5 -7.09 -14.89 -11.20
C LEU A 5 -6.91 -15.81 -9.97
N GLU A 6 -6.82 -17.13 -10.16
CA GLU A 6 -6.51 -18.08 -9.08
C GLU A 6 -5.11 -17.95 -8.49
N GLN A 7 -4.11 -17.54 -9.27
CA GLN A 7 -2.74 -17.33 -8.77
C GLN A 7 -2.61 -16.02 -8.01
N ILE A 8 -3.39 -15.00 -8.40
CA ILE A 8 -3.49 -13.73 -7.68
C ILE A 8 -4.22 -13.95 -6.34
N ASN A 9 -5.29 -14.75 -6.32
CA ASN A 9 -6.01 -15.11 -5.11
C ASN A 9 -5.17 -15.92 -4.10
N ARG A 10 -4.19 -16.71 -4.53
CA ARG A 10 -3.30 -17.43 -3.60
C ARG A 10 -2.36 -16.49 -2.83
N ILE A 11 -1.99 -15.35 -3.40
CA ILE A 11 -1.15 -14.35 -2.71
C ILE A 11 -2.02 -13.50 -1.77
N SER A 12 -3.25 -13.15 -2.17
CA SER A 12 -4.19 -12.38 -1.34
C SER A 12 -4.89 -13.22 -0.27
N ALA A 13 -5.15 -14.50 -0.52
CA ALA A 13 -5.80 -15.40 0.43
C ALA A 13 -4.90 -15.74 1.63
N ALA A 14 -3.58 -15.65 1.49
CA ALA A 14 -2.66 -15.76 2.62
C ALA A 14 -2.76 -14.59 3.62
N CYS A 15 -3.36 -13.47 3.20
CA CYS A 15 -3.56 -12.29 4.05
C CYS A 15 -4.95 -12.17 4.70
N VAL A 16 -5.96 -12.95 4.29
CA VAL A 16 -7.37 -12.66 4.65
C VAL A 16 -8.09 -13.79 5.37
N CYS A 17 -7.61 -15.01 5.38
CA CYS A 17 -8.39 -16.11 5.95
C CYS A 17 -7.62 -16.96 6.97
N GLY A 18 -8.01 -16.78 8.19
CA GLY A 18 -7.63 -17.59 9.35
C GLY A 18 -6.95 -16.74 10.42
N ARG A 19 -7.49 -16.75 11.64
CA ARG A 19 -6.75 -16.41 12.85
C ARG A 19 -5.55 -17.38 12.97
N MET A 20 -4.49 -17.11 12.24
CA MET A 20 -3.20 -17.58 12.67
C MET A 20 -2.80 -16.65 13.81
N GLU A 21 -2.96 -17.11 15.04
CA GLU A 21 -2.24 -16.55 16.17
C GLU A 21 -0.75 -16.80 15.90
N ILE A 22 -0.13 -15.86 15.19
CA ILE A 22 1.31 -15.90 14.97
C ILE A 22 1.91 -15.34 16.26
N ASP A 23 2.18 -16.22 17.22
CA ASP A 23 2.98 -15.90 18.40
C ASP A 23 4.45 -15.74 17.97
N MET A 24 4.69 -14.66 17.24
CA MET A 24 6.00 -14.35 16.67
C MET A 24 6.54 -13.07 17.33
N ASN A 25 7.66 -13.19 18.01
CA ASN A 25 8.33 -12.00 18.54
C ASN A 25 8.96 -11.16 17.41
N THR A 26 9.32 -9.91 17.72
CA THR A 26 9.85 -8.95 16.74
C THR A 26 11.11 -9.48 16.01
N GLY A 27 11.95 -10.27 16.69
CA GLY A 27 13.17 -10.84 16.09
C GLY A 27 12.84 -11.91 15.05
N GLN A 28 11.87 -12.76 15.34
CA GLN A 28 11.40 -13.78 14.40
C GLN A 28 10.71 -13.14 13.20
N ALA A 29 9.88 -12.11 13.40
CA ALA A 29 9.26 -11.36 12.32
C ALA A 29 10.30 -10.72 11.38
N LYS A 30 11.34 -10.09 11.92
CA LYS A 30 12.44 -9.53 11.13
C LYS A 30 13.16 -10.60 10.32
N LYS A 31 13.44 -11.78 10.91
CA LYS A 31 14.09 -12.90 10.22
C LYS A 31 13.23 -13.44 9.07
N VAL A 32 11.92 -13.51 9.25
CA VAL A 32 11.01 -13.91 8.16
C VAL A 32 11.01 -12.88 7.05
N LEU A 33 10.88 -11.58 7.39
CA LEU A 33 10.85 -10.50 6.40
C LEU A 33 12.17 -10.35 5.63
N SER A 34 13.32 -10.70 6.23
CA SER A 34 14.61 -10.65 5.54
C SER A 34 14.76 -11.68 4.40
N ASN A 35 13.86 -12.66 4.31
CA ASN A 35 13.85 -13.61 3.19
C ASN A 35 13.12 -13.08 1.94
N PHE A 36 12.46 -11.93 2.05
CA PHE A 36 11.75 -11.33 0.92
C PHE A 36 12.54 -10.16 0.34
N HIS A 37 12.55 -10.08 -0.97
CA HIS A 37 13.12 -8.92 -1.65
C HIS A 37 12.28 -7.67 -1.31
N ARG A 38 12.97 -6.59 -0.93
CA ARG A 38 12.33 -5.34 -0.55
C ARG A 38 12.90 -4.19 -1.36
N LEU A 39 12.05 -3.42 -2.00
CA LEU A 39 12.42 -2.16 -2.63
C LEU A 39 12.47 -1.03 -1.59
N GLU A 40 13.39 -0.09 -1.77
CA GLU A 40 13.44 1.13 -0.97
C GLU A 40 12.56 2.22 -1.61
N LEU A 41 11.27 2.20 -1.27
CA LEU A 41 10.30 3.14 -1.82
C LEU A 41 10.16 4.40 -0.99
N GLY A 42 10.20 4.28 0.32
CA GLY A 42 9.98 5.38 1.25
C GLY A 42 11.15 5.65 2.19
N THR A 43 11.07 6.77 2.91
CA THR A 43 12.03 7.13 3.94
C THR A 43 11.63 6.54 5.28
N PHE A 44 12.49 5.70 5.85
CA PHE A 44 12.28 5.04 7.14
C PHE A 44 13.52 5.15 8.04
N PRO A 45 13.33 5.15 9.37
CA PRO A 45 12.07 5.08 10.11
C PRO A 45 11.30 6.40 10.08
N THR A 46 9.97 6.33 9.95
CA THR A 46 9.12 7.52 10.10
C THR A 46 9.04 7.94 11.58
N PRO A 47 8.87 9.25 11.87
CA PRO A 47 8.79 9.73 13.26
C PRO A 47 7.62 9.15 14.05
N LEU A 48 7.79 9.11 15.37
CA LEU A 48 6.74 8.80 16.33
C LEU A 48 6.53 10.02 17.23
N HIS A 49 5.39 10.71 17.08
CA HIS A 49 5.09 11.93 17.83
C HIS A 49 4.08 11.67 18.95
N GLN A 50 4.28 12.28 20.11
CA GLN A 50 3.32 12.24 21.20
C GLN A 50 2.19 13.24 20.97
N MET A 51 0.94 12.80 21.17
CA MET A 51 -0.28 13.56 20.89
C MET A 51 -0.87 14.17 22.18
N ASN A 52 -0.12 15.09 22.82
CA ASN A 52 -0.48 15.64 24.13
C ASN A 52 -1.83 16.38 24.15
N ASN A 53 -2.15 17.13 23.10
CA ASN A 53 -3.40 17.89 23.02
C ASN A 53 -4.62 16.97 22.88
N ILE A 54 -4.51 15.91 22.08
CA ILE A 54 -5.59 14.92 21.94
C ILE A 54 -5.76 14.16 23.25
N ARG A 55 -4.65 13.72 23.88
CA ARG A 55 -4.70 13.09 25.19
C ARG A 55 -5.43 13.93 26.23
N LYS A 56 -5.14 15.22 26.31
CA LYS A 56 -5.83 16.14 27.23
C LYS A 56 -7.33 16.26 26.92
N LYS A 57 -7.68 16.40 25.64
CA LYS A 57 -9.09 16.54 25.23
C LYS A 57 -9.92 15.28 25.42
N THR A 58 -9.32 14.11 25.28
CA THR A 58 -10.02 12.81 25.41
C THR A 58 -9.99 12.27 26.85
N GLY A 59 -9.19 12.87 27.75
CA GLY A 59 -9.01 12.35 29.10
C GLY A 59 -8.30 11.01 29.18
N ALA A 60 -7.58 10.59 28.12
CA ALA A 60 -6.92 9.28 28.07
C ALA A 60 -5.89 9.15 29.22
N PRO A 61 -5.95 8.06 30.03
CA PRO A 61 -5.07 7.88 31.18
C PRO A 61 -3.63 7.48 30.78
N PHE A 62 -3.42 7.10 29.52
CA PHE A 62 -2.13 6.69 28.97
C PHE A 62 -1.63 7.68 27.91
N PRO A 63 -0.32 7.69 27.61
CA PRO A 63 0.22 8.51 26.52
C PRO A 63 -0.28 8.00 25.16
N LEU A 64 -0.69 8.95 24.28
CA LEU A 64 -1.07 8.67 22.89
C LEU A 64 0.06 9.08 21.96
N TYR A 65 0.30 8.27 20.95
CA TYR A 65 1.32 8.52 19.94
C TYR A 65 0.74 8.38 18.54
N ILE A 66 1.28 9.14 17.59
CA ILE A 66 1.02 8.98 16.15
C ILE A 66 2.30 8.53 15.44
N LYS A 67 2.21 7.45 14.67
CA LYS A 67 3.26 7.03 13.74
C LYS A 67 3.06 7.80 12.43
N ARG A 68 4.03 8.64 12.08
CA ARG A 68 3.93 9.60 10.97
C ARG A 68 4.27 8.94 9.62
N ASP A 69 3.48 7.94 9.23
CA ASP A 69 3.67 7.29 7.93
C ASP A 69 3.24 8.15 6.73
N ASP A 70 2.57 9.26 6.98
CA ASP A 70 2.37 10.35 6.02
C ASP A 70 3.69 10.98 5.54
N LEU A 71 4.77 10.85 6.31
CA LEU A 71 6.09 11.39 6.00
C LEU A 71 7.02 10.38 5.29
N THR A 72 6.49 9.37 4.67
CA THR A 72 7.29 8.38 3.92
C THR A 72 7.91 8.92 2.64
N GLY A 73 7.46 10.07 2.14
CA GLY A 73 8.09 10.80 1.03
C GLY A 73 7.81 10.25 -0.38
N LEU A 74 6.88 9.29 -0.52
CA LEU A 74 6.42 8.78 -1.82
C LEU A 74 4.94 9.11 -2.02
N GLY A 75 4.58 9.73 -3.13
CA GLY A 75 3.22 10.18 -3.40
C GLY A 75 2.70 11.06 -2.26
N ALA A 76 1.46 10.85 -1.85
CA ALA A 76 0.88 11.54 -0.70
C ALA A 76 1.33 10.96 0.66
N GLY A 77 2.24 10.00 0.67
CA GLY A 77 2.65 9.29 1.88
C GLY A 77 1.60 8.30 2.39
N GLY A 78 1.97 7.52 3.40
CA GLY A 78 1.02 6.60 4.06
C GLY A 78 1.59 5.21 4.34
N ASN A 79 0.90 4.47 5.19
CA ASN A 79 1.34 3.16 5.69
C ASN A 79 1.38 2.06 4.60
N LYS A 80 0.69 2.24 3.48
CA LYS A 80 0.65 1.26 2.39
C LYS A 80 1.99 1.08 1.69
N ILE A 81 2.86 2.08 1.76
CA ILE A 81 4.23 1.98 1.23
C ILE A 81 4.99 0.80 1.86
N ARG A 82 4.79 0.52 3.16
CA ARG A 82 5.42 -0.61 3.84
C ARG A 82 5.09 -1.96 3.20
N ASN A 83 3.87 -2.12 2.75
CA ASN A 83 3.45 -3.35 2.06
C ASN A 83 3.96 -3.36 0.61
N LEU A 84 3.88 -2.19 -0.06
CA LEU A 84 4.29 -2.06 -1.46
C LEU A 84 5.78 -2.32 -1.65
N GLU A 85 6.64 -1.98 -0.69
CA GLU A 85 8.07 -2.30 -0.74
C GLU A 85 8.34 -3.79 -0.93
N TYR A 86 7.57 -4.65 -0.28
CA TYR A 86 7.70 -6.11 -0.44
C TYR A 86 6.94 -6.64 -1.65
N LEU A 87 5.73 -6.14 -1.90
CA LEU A 87 4.93 -6.59 -3.05
C LEU A 87 5.62 -6.26 -4.38
N LEU A 88 6.14 -5.04 -4.52
CA LEU A 88 6.87 -4.65 -5.73
C LEU A 88 8.28 -5.27 -5.75
N GLY A 89 8.89 -5.52 -4.60
CA GLY A 89 10.11 -6.30 -4.51
C GLY A 89 9.94 -7.70 -5.12
N ASP A 90 8.87 -8.40 -4.79
CA ASP A 90 8.53 -9.70 -5.41
C ASP A 90 8.22 -9.57 -6.92
N ALA A 91 7.48 -8.51 -7.31
CA ALA A 91 7.17 -8.25 -8.71
C ALA A 91 8.43 -8.06 -9.56
N VAL A 92 9.36 -7.22 -9.11
CA VAL A 92 10.65 -6.98 -9.79
C VAL A 92 11.48 -8.26 -9.85
N GLN A 93 11.55 -9.02 -8.76
CA GLN A 93 12.29 -10.28 -8.72
C GLN A 93 11.72 -11.30 -9.73
N ARG A 94 10.41 -11.27 -9.95
CA ARG A 94 9.71 -12.12 -10.93
C ARG A 94 9.72 -11.55 -12.34
N ARG A 95 10.34 -10.40 -12.55
CA ARG A 95 10.35 -9.69 -13.86
C ARG A 95 8.93 -9.42 -14.37
N ALA A 96 8.07 -8.92 -13.49
CA ALA A 96 6.75 -8.48 -13.89
C ALA A 96 6.88 -7.19 -14.73
N ASP A 97 6.10 -7.09 -15.79
CA ASP A 97 6.05 -5.90 -16.65
C ASP A 97 4.98 -4.92 -16.14
N VAL A 98 3.92 -5.45 -15.53
CA VAL A 98 2.77 -4.65 -15.09
C VAL A 98 2.28 -5.10 -13.72
N VAL A 99 1.86 -4.14 -12.91
CA VAL A 99 1.21 -4.33 -11.62
C VAL A 99 -0.26 -3.91 -11.73
N ILE A 100 -1.16 -4.79 -11.33
CA ILE A 100 -2.59 -4.50 -11.28
C ILE A 100 -2.98 -4.26 -9.82
N ALA A 101 -3.43 -3.04 -9.51
CA ALA A 101 -3.99 -2.69 -8.20
C ALA A 101 -5.50 -2.54 -8.31
N SER A 102 -6.24 -3.07 -7.34
CA SER A 102 -7.71 -2.95 -7.32
C SER A 102 -8.19 -2.30 -6.02
N GLY A 103 -9.24 -1.49 -6.14
CA GLY A 103 -9.87 -0.81 -5.00
C GLY A 103 -10.84 0.27 -5.42
N LYS A 104 -11.43 0.94 -4.43
CA LYS A 104 -12.32 2.08 -4.66
C LYS A 104 -11.57 3.30 -5.17
N CYS A 105 -12.27 4.26 -5.76
CA CYS A 105 -11.71 5.48 -6.33
C CYS A 105 -10.82 6.28 -5.37
N GLN A 106 -11.11 6.23 -4.07
CA GLN A 106 -10.33 6.91 -3.02
C GLN A 106 -9.35 5.97 -2.28
N SER A 107 -9.02 4.82 -2.85
CA SER A 107 -8.09 3.86 -2.24
C SER A 107 -6.67 4.42 -2.11
N ASN A 108 -6.18 4.54 -0.88
CA ASN A 108 -4.79 4.91 -0.62
C ASN A 108 -3.79 3.86 -1.14
N LEU A 109 -4.20 2.58 -1.19
CA LEU A 109 -3.34 1.54 -1.77
C LEU A 109 -3.14 1.75 -3.26
N CYS A 110 -4.24 1.99 -4.00
CA CYS A 110 -4.17 2.22 -5.45
C CYS A 110 -3.33 3.44 -5.77
N SER A 111 -3.54 4.57 -5.09
CA SER A 111 -2.79 5.80 -5.33
C SER A 111 -1.29 5.63 -5.03
N LEU A 112 -0.95 4.97 -3.93
CA LEU A 112 0.46 4.72 -3.61
C LEU A 112 1.08 3.64 -4.51
N ALA A 113 0.30 2.68 -5.03
CA ALA A 113 0.78 1.71 -6.00
C ALA A 113 1.23 2.39 -7.30
N VAL A 114 0.48 3.37 -7.81
CA VAL A 114 0.88 4.16 -8.99
C VAL A 114 2.24 4.83 -8.76
N SER A 115 2.37 5.58 -7.65
CA SER A 115 3.63 6.26 -7.33
C SER A 115 4.79 5.29 -7.12
N ALA A 116 4.52 4.13 -6.53
CA ALA A 116 5.52 3.11 -6.26
C ALA A 116 5.97 2.39 -7.54
N CYS A 117 5.04 2.06 -8.44
CA CYS A 117 5.34 1.46 -9.74
C CYS A 117 6.14 2.43 -10.61
N SER A 118 5.76 3.71 -10.66
CA SER A 118 6.51 4.74 -11.36
C SER A 118 7.95 4.85 -10.85
N LYS A 119 8.17 4.76 -9.54
CA LYS A 119 9.52 4.75 -8.96
C LYS A 119 10.31 3.47 -9.28
N ALA A 120 9.62 2.35 -9.46
CA ALA A 120 10.22 1.03 -9.71
C ALA A 120 10.34 0.70 -11.22
N ASP A 121 10.00 1.64 -12.11
CA ASP A 121 9.97 1.44 -13.57
C ASP A 121 9.07 0.26 -13.98
N LEU A 122 7.86 0.21 -13.39
CA LEU A 122 6.84 -0.79 -13.68
C LEU A 122 5.56 -0.10 -14.18
N ASP A 123 4.90 -0.71 -15.16
CA ASP A 123 3.57 -0.28 -15.56
C ASP A 123 2.56 -0.55 -14.44
N CYS A 124 1.57 0.34 -14.30
CA CYS A 124 0.52 0.21 -13.29
C CYS A 124 -0.87 0.40 -13.89
N VAL A 125 -1.73 -0.60 -13.70
CA VAL A 125 -3.15 -0.53 -14.05
C VAL A 125 -3.95 -0.54 -12.76
N ILE A 126 -4.89 0.41 -12.63
CA ILE A 126 -5.83 0.44 -11.50
C ILE A 126 -7.19 -0.04 -12.00
N ILE A 127 -7.77 -1.00 -11.29
CA ILE A 127 -9.16 -1.44 -11.51
C ILE A 127 -10.00 -0.93 -10.34
N HIS A 128 -10.86 0.05 -10.62
CA HIS A 128 -11.80 0.57 -9.64
C HIS A 128 -13.07 -0.27 -9.59
N ASN A 129 -13.48 -0.64 -8.35
CA ASN A 129 -14.74 -1.37 -8.10
C ASN A 129 -15.94 -0.43 -7.93
N ASP A 130 -15.77 0.83 -8.26
CA ASP A 130 -16.80 1.88 -8.23
C ASP A 130 -17.05 2.33 -9.67
N ASP A 131 -18.19 2.98 -9.88
CA ASP A 131 -18.48 3.68 -11.13
C ASP A 131 -17.50 4.85 -11.31
N LYS A 132 -17.28 5.20 -12.56
CA LYS A 132 -16.44 6.34 -12.91
C LYS A 132 -17.12 7.63 -12.43
N PRO A 133 -16.49 8.41 -11.54
CA PRO A 133 -17.07 9.66 -11.10
C PRO A 133 -17.04 10.73 -12.20
N GLU A 134 -18.01 11.61 -12.21
CA GLU A 134 -18.09 12.73 -13.17
C GLU A 134 -16.88 13.65 -13.08
N ARG A 135 -16.31 13.80 -11.88
CA ARG A 135 -15.15 14.63 -11.62
C ARG A 135 -14.09 13.88 -10.81
N ALA A 136 -12.86 13.94 -11.28
CA ALA A 136 -11.74 13.39 -10.53
C ALA A 136 -11.37 14.28 -9.35
N GLU A 137 -11.30 13.69 -8.14
CA GLU A 137 -10.91 14.36 -6.89
C GLU A 137 -10.11 13.41 -5.99
N GLY A 138 -9.41 13.99 -5.02
CA GLY A 138 -8.61 13.24 -4.05
C GLY A 138 -7.60 12.30 -4.70
N ASN A 139 -7.59 11.04 -4.27
CA ASN A 139 -6.64 10.04 -4.78
C ASN A 139 -6.84 9.76 -6.27
N GLN A 140 -8.06 9.81 -6.78
CA GLN A 140 -8.32 9.61 -8.21
C GLN A 140 -7.71 10.74 -9.04
N LEU A 141 -7.78 11.99 -8.59
CA LEU A 141 -7.11 13.10 -9.26
C LEU A 141 -5.58 12.89 -9.27
N LEU A 142 -5.00 12.47 -8.15
CA LEU A 142 -3.57 12.16 -8.06
C LEU A 142 -3.17 11.05 -9.03
N ASN A 143 -3.98 10.00 -9.13
CA ASN A 143 -3.74 8.89 -10.07
C ASN A 143 -3.79 9.38 -11.53
N SER A 144 -4.77 10.22 -11.86
CA SER A 144 -4.92 10.82 -13.19
C SER A 144 -3.72 11.70 -13.56
N LEU A 145 -3.28 12.56 -12.63
CA LEU A 145 -2.10 13.42 -12.83
C LEU A 145 -0.81 12.63 -12.98
N SER A 146 -0.75 11.44 -12.37
CA SER A 146 0.40 10.52 -12.48
C SER A 146 0.35 9.66 -13.76
N GLY A 147 -0.64 9.84 -14.63
CA GLY A 147 -0.76 9.09 -15.88
C GLY A 147 -1.16 7.63 -15.72
N ALA A 148 -1.81 7.25 -14.61
CA ALA A 148 -2.21 5.87 -14.37
C ALA A 148 -3.29 5.40 -15.36
N ASP A 149 -3.18 4.15 -15.85
CA ASP A 149 -4.26 3.47 -16.58
C ASP A 149 -5.33 3.06 -15.56
N MET A 150 -6.43 3.79 -15.57
CA MET A 150 -7.57 3.57 -14.65
C MET A 150 -8.74 2.97 -15.39
N ARG A 151 -9.23 1.83 -14.92
CA ARG A 151 -10.40 1.11 -15.44
C ARG A 151 -11.46 0.98 -14.37
N PHE A 152 -12.72 1.00 -14.75
CA PHE A 152 -13.86 0.96 -13.84
C PHE A 152 -14.72 -0.28 -14.15
N ILE A 153 -15.23 -0.96 -13.10
CA ILE A 153 -16.07 -2.16 -13.28
C ILE A 153 -17.51 -1.75 -13.56
N GLY A 154 -17.84 -0.94 -14.36
CA GLY A 154 -19.19 -0.46 -14.70
C GLY A 154 -19.21 0.23 -16.05
N ASP A 155 -18.05 0.32 -16.67
CA ASP A 155 -17.86 0.86 -18.04
C ASP A 155 -17.98 -0.21 -19.12
#